data_fe16e7352c2b4eff2b5d773edc874f8b
#
_entry.id   fe16e7352c2b4eff2b5d773edc874f8b
#
_cell.length_a   1.000
_cell.length_b   1.000
_cell.length_c   1.000
_cell.angle_alpha   90.00
_cell.angle_beta   90.00
_cell.angle_gamma   90.00
#
_symmetry.space_group_name_H-M   'P 1'
#
loop_
_entity.id
_entity.type
_entity.pdbx_description
1 polymer ?
#
loop_
_entity_poly.entity_id
_entity_poly.type
_entity_poly.pdbx_seq_one_letter_code
_entity_poly.pdbx_strand_id
1 'polypeptide(L)'
;EVVAEADAKQCEMIVSHHPVIFDPLKKIGPQDVPFQLVQAGISAICMHTNLDAAEGGVNEVLAGIFDMKNMETFAEGCGRVGAIEEIAVPELARKAQQELAARCNAPAVGPAVQVKFVDAGKPVKRLAVISGAGGSLFADAIAMGADCLLTGEANHHHAIDAKRLGLSLIAAGHYATEFPVTAAVAAKLRAALPELEVLVSTEN
;
A
#
# COMPACT_ATOMS: atom_id res chain seq x y z
N GLU A 1 -19.10 5.55 0.28
CA GLU A 1 -19.16 4.74 1.53
C GLU A 1 -18.41 5.49 2.63
N VAL A 2 -17.09 5.73 2.53
CA VAL A 2 -16.29 6.42 3.56
C VAL A 2 -16.84 7.80 3.95
N VAL A 3 -17.28 8.64 2.99
CA VAL A 3 -17.88 9.96 3.30
C VAL A 3 -19.17 9.81 4.10
N ALA A 4 -20.01 8.83 3.75
CA ALA A 4 -21.25 8.57 4.47
C ALA A 4 -20.98 8.03 5.89
N GLU A 5 -19.95 7.20 6.07
CA GLU A 5 -19.49 6.75 7.39
C GLU A 5 -19.00 7.93 8.24
N ALA A 6 -18.20 8.81 7.65
CA ALA A 6 -17.66 9.99 8.32
C ALA A 6 -18.77 10.97 8.75
N ASP A 7 -19.76 11.22 7.87
CA ASP A 7 -20.92 12.05 8.17
C ASP A 7 -21.76 11.45 9.32
N ALA A 8 -22.05 10.15 9.25
CA ALA A 8 -22.78 9.45 10.30
C ALA A 8 -22.07 9.44 11.65
N LYS A 9 -20.73 9.45 11.66
CA LYS A 9 -19.89 9.55 12.85
C LYS A 9 -19.56 10.99 13.25
N GLN A 10 -20.11 11.97 12.55
CA GLN A 10 -19.89 13.40 12.78
C GLN A 10 -18.40 13.79 12.71
N CYS A 11 -17.64 13.18 11.81
CA CYS A 11 -16.27 13.56 11.56
C CYS A 11 -16.21 14.87 10.75
N GLU A 12 -15.30 15.76 11.10
CA GLU A 12 -15.11 17.06 10.44
C GLU A 12 -14.05 16.97 9.34
N MET A 13 -13.23 15.91 9.35
CA MET A 13 -12.14 15.72 8.41
C MET A 13 -11.91 14.26 8.06
N ILE A 14 -11.59 14.00 6.79
CA ILE A 14 -11.09 12.72 6.30
C ILE A 14 -9.62 12.89 5.91
N VAL A 15 -8.77 11.98 6.40
CA VAL A 15 -7.38 11.83 5.94
C VAL A 15 -7.31 10.58 5.08
N SER A 16 -6.98 10.73 3.79
CA SER A 16 -6.92 9.62 2.83
C SER A 16 -5.54 9.50 2.19
N HIS A 17 -5.21 8.30 1.71
CA HIS A 17 -4.03 8.08 0.89
C HIS A 17 -4.29 8.55 -0.55
N HIS A 18 -5.32 8.02 -1.19
CA HIS A 18 -5.66 8.44 -2.54
C HIS A 18 -6.33 9.81 -2.58
N PRO A 19 -5.99 10.66 -3.58
CA PRO A 19 -6.59 11.97 -3.72
C PRO A 19 -8.06 11.85 -4.14
N VAL A 20 -8.93 12.66 -3.53
CA VAL A 20 -10.35 12.75 -3.92
C VAL A 20 -10.54 13.44 -5.27
N ILE A 21 -9.54 14.19 -5.73
CA ILE A 21 -9.47 14.81 -7.07
C ILE A 21 -8.10 14.47 -7.63
N PHE A 22 -8.05 13.59 -8.62
CA PHE A 22 -6.80 13.20 -9.30
C PHE A 22 -6.56 14.07 -10.52
N ASP A 23 -7.57 14.20 -11.38
CA ASP A 23 -7.56 15.05 -12.55
C ASP A 23 -8.50 16.26 -12.37
N PRO A 24 -8.24 17.41 -13.06
CA PRO A 24 -9.10 18.58 -13.00
C PRO A 24 -10.54 18.25 -13.41
N LEU A 25 -11.49 18.49 -12.49
CA LEU A 25 -12.91 18.22 -12.73
C LEU A 25 -13.55 19.33 -13.55
N LYS A 26 -14.19 18.97 -14.67
CA LYS A 26 -14.98 19.87 -15.51
C LYS A 26 -16.45 19.94 -15.10
N LYS A 27 -16.92 18.95 -14.37
CA LYS A 27 -18.29 18.84 -13.84
C LYS A 27 -18.23 18.13 -12.51
N ILE A 28 -19.11 18.50 -11.60
CA ILE A 28 -19.29 17.87 -10.30
C ILE A 28 -20.78 17.57 -10.12
N GLY A 29 -21.11 16.34 -9.73
CA GLY A 29 -22.47 15.88 -9.51
C GLY A 29 -22.63 15.16 -8.17
N PRO A 30 -23.86 14.83 -7.75
CA PRO A 30 -24.17 14.25 -6.44
C PRO A 30 -23.46 12.93 -6.12
N GLN A 31 -22.99 12.20 -7.14
CA GLN A 31 -22.29 10.92 -6.97
C GLN A 31 -20.78 11.09 -6.80
N ASP A 32 -20.24 12.30 -7.05
CA ASP A 32 -18.83 12.57 -6.97
C ASP A 32 -18.41 12.81 -5.51
N VAL A 33 -17.29 12.21 -5.08
CA VAL A 33 -16.78 12.35 -3.72
C VAL A 33 -16.58 13.81 -3.30
N PRO A 34 -16.02 14.72 -4.14
CA PRO A 34 -15.90 16.13 -3.79
C PRO A 34 -17.24 16.81 -3.52
N PHE A 35 -18.31 16.46 -4.26
CA PHE A 35 -19.65 17.00 -3.99
C PHE A 35 -20.18 16.54 -2.63
N GLN A 36 -20.04 15.25 -2.33
CA GLN A 36 -20.49 14.67 -1.07
C GLN A 36 -19.75 15.29 0.13
N LEU A 37 -18.44 15.52 0.02
CA LEU A 37 -17.64 16.21 1.05
C LEU A 37 -18.13 17.63 1.30
N VAL A 38 -18.36 18.40 0.24
CA VAL A 38 -18.90 19.78 0.35
C VAL A 38 -20.28 19.77 0.97
N GLN A 39 -21.16 18.84 0.56
CA GLN A 39 -22.51 18.71 1.08
C GLN A 39 -22.53 18.36 2.58
N ALA A 40 -21.65 17.48 3.01
CA ALA A 40 -21.50 17.07 4.41
C ALA A 40 -20.69 18.07 5.25
N GLY A 41 -20.04 19.07 4.63
CA GLY A 41 -19.18 20.02 5.33
C GLY A 41 -17.87 19.39 5.85
N ILE A 42 -17.45 18.28 5.27
CA ILE A 42 -16.26 17.52 5.69
C ILE A 42 -15.04 17.97 4.88
N SER A 43 -13.96 18.30 5.57
CA SER A 43 -12.66 18.59 4.96
C SER A 43 -11.93 17.30 4.56
N ALA A 44 -11.05 17.35 3.55
CA ALA A 44 -10.22 16.22 3.16
C ALA A 44 -8.75 16.60 3.02
N ILE A 45 -7.86 15.78 3.59
CA ILE A 45 -6.41 15.84 3.38
C ILE A 45 -6.02 14.54 2.69
N CYS A 46 -5.39 14.65 1.50
CA CYS A 46 -4.94 13.50 0.74
C CYS A 46 -3.40 13.43 0.75
N MET A 47 -2.87 12.35 1.27
CA MET A 47 -1.42 12.10 1.36
C MET A 47 -1.07 10.91 0.46
N HIS A 48 -0.71 11.19 -0.79
CA HIS A 48 -0.43 10.17 -1.80
C HIS A 48 1.07 9.80 -1.82
N THR A 49 1.78 10.10 -2.89
CA THR A 49 3.19 9.75 -3.09
C THR A 49 4.12 10.31 -1.99
N ASN A 50 3.76 11.43 -1.40
CA ASN A 50 4.48 11.97 -0.24
C ASN A 50 4.40 11.04 0.99
N LEU A 51 3.29 10.30 1.16
CA LEU A 51 3.17 9.31 2.23
C LEU A 51 3.86 7.99 1.86
N ASP A 52 3.91 7.63 0.57
CA ASP A 52 4.68 6.47 0.09
C ASP A 52 6.17 6.59 0.44
N ALA A 53 6.72 7.79 0.26
CA ALA A 53 8.14 8.07 0.49
C ALA A 53 8.48 8.38 1.95
N ALA A 54 7.50 8.79 2.77
CA ALA A 54 7.73 9.28 4.12
C ALA A 54 8.32 8.23 5.06
N GLU A 55 9.08 8.69 6.06
CA GLU A 55 9.49 7.88 7.21
C GLU A 55 8.25 7.43 8.01
N GLY A 56 8.11 6.12 8.21
CA GLY A 56 6.92 5.49 8.79
C GLY A 56 5.68 5.68 7.94
N GLY A 57 5.84 5.90 6.63
CA GLY A 57 4.78 5.92 5.64
C GLY A 57 4.49 4.54 5.05
N VAL A 58 3.79 4.51 3.90
CA VAL A 58 3.22 3.27 3.33
C VAL A 58 4.28 2.18 3.14
N ASN A 59 5.39 2.50 2.48
CA ASN A 59 6.38 1.50 2.13
C ASN A 59 7.28 1.08 3.29
N GLU A 60 7.46 1.92 4.32
CA GLU A 60 8.13 1.48 5.55
C GLU A 60 7.23 0.60 6.42
N VAL A 61 5.94 0.91 6.50
CA VAL A 61 4.97 0.04 7.17
C VAL A 61 4.92 -1.32 6.47
N LEU A 62 4.85 -1.32 5.12
CA LEU A 62 4.87 -2.55 4.33
C LEU A 62 6.17 -3.35 4.56
N ALA A 63 7.33 -2.70 4.52
CA ALA A 63 8.61 -3.33 4.80
C ALA A 63 8.69 -3.93 6.21
N GLY A 64 8.13 -3.23 7.20
CA GLY A 64 8.06 -3.69 8.59
C GLY A 64 7.28 -4.99 8.77
N ILE A 65 6.26 -5.27 7.94
CA ILE A 65 5.48 -6.52 7.95
C ILE A 65 6.38 -7.74 7.65
N PHE A 66 7.44 -7.54 6.88
CA PHE A 66 8.37 -8.60 6.48
C PHE A 66 9.68 -8.60 7.28
N ASP A 67 9.74 -7.84 8.39
CA ASP A 67 10.91 -7.73 9.27
C ASP A 67 12.20 -7.31 8.52
N MET A 68 12.07 -6.46 7.49
CA MET A 68 13.19 -6.01 6.68
C MET A 68 14.21 -5.22 7.51
N LYS A 69 15.49 -5.53 7.30
CA LYS A 69 16.65 -4.90 7.98
C LYS A 69 17.52 -4.17 6.97
N ASN A 70 18.27 -3.17 7.47
CA ASN A 70 19.21 -2.40 6.65
C ASN A 70 18.55 -1.87 5.37
N MET A 71 17.42 -1.20 5.56
CA MET A 71 16.61 -0.69 4.46
C MET A 71 17.30 0.46 3.74
N GLU A 72 17.24 0.42 2.43
CA GLU A 72 17.62 1.49 1.50
C GLU A 72 16.40 1.90 0.69
N THR A 73 16.37 3.13 0.20
CA THR A 73 15.30 3.63 -0.66
C THR A 73 15.64 3.42 -2.14
N PHE A 74 14.63 3.24 -2.99
CA PHE A 74 14.75 3.23 -4.45
C PHE A 74 13.50 3.87 -5.08
N ALA A 75 13.45 3.99 -6.40
CA ALA A 75 12.32 4.60 -7.10
C ALA A 75 11.96 5.98 -6.52
N GLU A 76 12.92 6.91 -6.56
CA GLU A 76 12.74 8.29 -6.07
C GLU A 76 12.33 8.38 -4.57
N GLY A 77 12.70 7.37 -3.79
CA GLY A 77 12.39 7.31 -2.35
C GLY A 77 11.08 6.60 -2.01
N CYS A 78 10.26 6.23 -2.97
CA CYS A 78 8.99 5.54 -2.71
C CYS A 78 9.20 4.09 -2.28
N GLY A 79 10.09 3.33 -2.93
CA GLY A 79 10.33 1.94 -2.58
C GLY A 79 11.31 1.74 -1.41
N ARG A 80 11.25 0.57 -0.80
CA ARG A 80 12.22 0.12 0.21
C ARG A 80 12.81 -1.22 -0.20
N VAL A 81 14.12 -1.38 -0.03
CA VAL A 81 14.83 -2.65 -0.28
C VAL A 81 15.70 -2.97 0.93
N GLY A 82 15.69 -4.21 1.37
CA GLY A 82 16.46 -4.60 2.55
C GLY A 82 16.59 -6.10 2.72
N ALA A 83 17.37 -6.52 3.70
CA ALA A 83 17.58 -7.93 4.03
C ALA A 83 16.38 -8.50 4.80
N ILE A 84 16.03 -9.74 4.48
CA ILE A 84 15.09 -10.56 5.25
C ILE A 84 15.73 -11.90 5.59
N GLU A 85 15.10 -12.68 6.48
CA GLU A 85 15.47 -14.08 6.67
C GLU A 85 15.24 -14.84 5.34
N GLU A 86 16.19 -15.73 5.00
CA GLU A 86 16.13 -16.49 3.76
C GLU A 86 14.84 -17.32 3.67
N ILE A 87 14.07 -17.12 2.60
CA ILE A 87 12.78 -17.77 2.41
C ILE A 87 12.55 -18.11 0.94
N ALA A 88 11.86 -19.23 0.67
CA ALA A 88 11.43 -19.56 -0.68
C ALA A 88 10.29 -18.65 -1.16
N VAL A 89 10.28 -18.34 -2.47
CA VAL A 89 9.26 -17.42 -3.05
C VAL A 89 7.82 -17.85 -2.78
N PRO A 90 7.43 -19.15 -2.91
CA PRO A 90 6.06 -19.57 -2.59
C PRO A 90 5.70 -19.38 -1.11
N GLU A 91 6.67 -19.50 -0.20
CA GLU A 91 6.46 -19.30 1.22
C GLU A 91 6.34 -17.82 1.55
N LEU A 92 7.18 -16.97 0.93
CA LEU A 92 7.06 -15.52 1.05
C LEU A 92 5.71 -15.02 0.52
N ALA A 93 5.24 -15.54 -0.61
CA ALA A 93 3.92 -15.22 -1.16
C ALA A 93 2.79 -15.63 -0.20
N ARG A 94 2.89 -16.79 0.45
CA ARG A 94 1.92 -17.23 1.47
C ARG A 94 1.98 -16.34 2.71
N LYS A 95 3.19 -16.00 3.18
CA LYS A 95 3.37 -15.04 4.29
C LYS A 95 2.72 -13.71 3.93
N ALA A 96 2.97 -13.17 2.73
CA ALA A 96 2.36 -11.93 2.26
C ALA A 96 0.82 -11.99 2.28
N GLN A 97 0.23 -13.08 1.77
CA GLN A 97 -1.22 -13.26 1.80
C GLN A 97 -1.79 -13.27 3.23
N GLN A 98 -1.16 -13.97 4.15
CA GLN A 98 -1.62 -14.09 5.54
C GLN A 98 -1.47 -12.78 6.31
N GLU A 99 -0.28 -12.17 6.23
CA GLU A 99 0.05 -10.95 6.97
C GLU A 99 -0.76 -9.73 6.50
N LEU A 100 -0.97 -9.61 5.18
CA LEU A 100 -1.77 -8.53 4.63
C LEU A 100 -3.27 -8.74 4.88
N ALA A 101 -3.78 -9.98 4.73
CA ALA A 101 -5.17 -10.28 5.04
C ALA A 101 -5.53 -10.00 6.51
N ALA A 102 -4.60 -10.24 7.44
CA ALA A 102 -4.81 -9.96 8.86
C ALA A 102 -4.88 -8.45 9.19
N ARG A 103 -4.42 -7.60 8.28
CA ARG A 103 -4.36 -6.14 8.48
C ARG A 103 -5.38 -5.37 7.66
N CYS A 104 -6.00 -6.01 6.68
CA CYS A 104 -7.03 -5.40 5.85
C CYS A 104 -8.43 -5.62 6.42
N ASN A 105 -9.34 -4.71 6.12
CA ASN A 105 -10.76 -4.96 6.34
C ASN A 105 -11.20 -6.13 5.46
N ALA A 106 -12.01 -7.03 6.01
CA ALA A 106 -12.55 -8.14 5.23
C ALA A 106 -13.51 -7.63 4.16
N PRO A 107 -13.33 -8.01 2.88
CA PRO A 107 -14.28 -7.64 1.85
C PRO A 107 -15.62 -8.36 2.07
N ALA A 108 -16.71 -7.76 1.61
CA ALA A 108 -18.03 -8.35 1.68
C ALA A 108 -18.14 -9.66 0.87
N VAL A 109 -17.33 -9.82 -0.19
CA VAL A 109 -17.33 -10.99 -1.08
C VAL A 109 -15.90 -11.34 -1.49
N GLY A 110 -15.54 -12.60 -1.43
CA GLY A 110 -14.26 -13.13 -1.88
C GLY A 110 -13.16 -13.13 -0.82
N PRO A 111 -11.95 -13.61 -1.16
CA PRO A 111 -10.82 -13.61 -0.25
C PRO A 111 -10.31 -12.18 -0.01
N ALA A 112 -9.96 -11.86 1.23
CA ALA A 112 -9.47 -10.54 1.62
C ALA A 112 -8.23 -10.11 0.82
N VAL A 113 -7.33 -11.06 0.51
CA VAL A 113 -6.10 -10.79 -0.26
C VAL A 113 -5.85 -11.96 -1.21
N GLN A 114 -5.61 -11.65 -2.48
CA GLN A 114 -5.16 -12.61 -3.49
C GLN A 114 -3.73 -12.29 -3.89
N VAL A 115 -2.83 -13.24 -3.72
CA VAL A 115 -1.42 -13.07 -4.07
C VAL A 115 -1.11 -13.89 -5.33
N LYS A 116 -0.52 -13.23 -6.32
CA LYS A 116 0.06 -13.85 -7.52
C LYS A 116 1.56 -13.69 -7.48
N PHE A 117 2.31 -14.67 -7.97
CA PHE A 117 3.75 -14.55 -8.01
C PHE A 117 4.36 -15.25 -9.22
N VAL A 118 5.57 -14.85 -9.56
CA VAL A 118 6.48 -15.55 -10.44
C VAL A 118 7.79 -15.81 -9.69
N ASP A 119 8.27 -17.05 -9.79
CA ASP A 119 9.49 -17.51 -9.15
C ASP A 119 10.63 -17.58 -10.17
N ALA A 120 11.73 -16.87 -9.91
CA ALA A 120 12.96 -16.91 -10.71
C ALA A 120 13.90 -18.05 -10.30
N GLY A 121 13.49 -18.92 -9.38
CA GLY A 121 14.22 -20.13 -8.99
C GLY A 121 15.31 -19.90 -7.95
N LYS A 122 15.27 -18.81 -7.20
CA LYS A 122 16.22 -18.48 -6.13
C LYS A 122 15.48 -18.14 -4.83
N PRO A 123 16.02 -18.52 -3.66
CA PRO A 123 15.50 -18.01 -2.39
C PRO A 123 15.67 -16.50 -2.28
N VAL A 124 14.81 -15.88 -1.48
CA VAL A 124 14.83 -14.45 -1.24
C VAL A 124 15.57 -14.16 0.07
N LYS A 125 16.62 -13.36 -0.02
CA LYS A 125 17.39 -12.79 1.11
C LYS A 125 17.30 -11.28 1.13
N ARG A 126 17.11 -10.68 -0.05
CA ARG A 126 16.99 -9.23 -0.23
C ARG A 126 15.65 -8.94 -0.93
N LEU A 127 14.73 -8.39 -0.16
CA LEU A 127 13.38 -8.07 -0.61
C LEU A 127 13.29 -6.58 -0.96
N ALA A 128 12.71 -6.27 -2.12
CA ALA A 128 12.23 -4.95 -2.45
C ALA A 128 10.72 -4.89 -2.26
N VAL A 129 10.21 -3.81 -1.68
CA VAL A 129 8.77 -3.54 -1.56
C VAL A 129 8.43 -2.18 -2.14
N ILE A 130 7.33 -2.13 -2.86
CA ILE A 130 6.70 -0.89 -3.30
C ILE A 130 5.20 -1.14 -3.43
N SER A 131 4.39 -0.38 -2.70
CA SER A 131 2.94 -0.52 -2.64
C SER A 131 2.26 -0.14 -3.95
N GLY A 132 0.97 -0.38 -4.04
CA GLY A 132 0.14 0.05 -5.17
C GLY A 132 0.59 -0.54 -6.51
N ALA A 133 0.68 0.29 -7.54
CA ALA A 133 0.99 -0.12 -8.92
C ALA A 133 2.50 -0.13 -9.25
N GLY A 134 3.34 -0.67 -8.36
CA GLY A 134 4.80 -0.64 -8.48
C GLY A 134 5.43 -1.67 -9.41
N GLY A 135 4.65 -2.51 -10.08
CA GLY A 135 5.18 -3.62 -10.89
C GLY A 135 6.11 -3.22 -12.03
N SER A 136 6.01 -2.00 -12.56
CA SER A 136 6.90 -1.49 -13.61
C SER A 136 8.31 -1.16 -13.09
N LEU A 137 8.50 -1.04 -11.78
CA LEU A 137 9.76 -0.68 -11.13
C LEU A 137 10.64 -1.89 -10.82
N PHE A 138 10.37 -3.04 -11.45
CA PHE A 138 11.19 -4.24 -11.29
C PHE A 138 12.65 -4.03 -11.71
N ALA A 139 12.92 -3.18 -12.70
CA ALA A 139 14.28 -2.88 -13.13
C ALA A 139 15.07 -2.12 -12.06
N ASP A 140 14.42 -1.18 -11.37
CA ASP A 140 15.02 -0.44 -10.25
C ASP A 140 15.30 -1.38 -9.07
N ALA A 141 14.39 -2.31 -8.77
CA ALA A 141 14.61 -3.34 -7.75
C ALA A 141 15.82 -4.24 -8.07
N ILE A 142 15.99 -4.63 -9.35
CA ILE A 142 17.18 -5.37 -9.82
C ILE A 142 18.46 -4.55 -9.61
N ALA A 143 18.44 -3.28 -9.97
CA ALA A 143 19.58 -2.39 -9.80
C ALA A 143 20.02 -2.25 -8.34
N MET A 144 19.07 -2.39 -7.40
CA MET A 144 19.33 -2.43 -5.95
C MET A 144 19.74 -3.83 -5.46
N GLY A 145 19.88 -4.82 -6.32
CA GLY A 145 20.29 -6.17 -5.97
C GLY A 145 19.21 -6.99 -5.25
N ALA A 146 17.94 -6.67 -5.45
CA ALA A 146 16.84 -7.44 -4.88
C ALA A 146 16.71 -8.84 -5.52
N ASP A 147 16.36 -9.84 -4.72
CA ASP A 147 16.00 -11.20 -5.20
C ASP A 147 14.51 -11.28 -5.58
N CYS A 148 13.70 -10.44 -4.95
CA CYS A 148 12.25 -10.40 -5.15
C CYS A 148 11.72 -8.96 -5.00
N LEU A 149 10.76 -8.59 -5.87
CA LEU A 149 9.93 -7.40 -5.72
C LEU A 149 8.54 -7.81 -5.25
N LEU A 150 8.09 -7.28 -4.12
CA LEU A 150 6.71 -7.36 -3.65
C LEU A 150 6.03 -6.02 -3.92
N THR A 151 4.90 -6.06 -4.62
CA THR A 151 4.10 -4.88 -4.98
C THR A 151 2.61 -5.18 -4.91
N GLY A 152 1.77 -4.17 -5.04
CA GLY A 152 0.32 -4.36 -5.13
C GLY A 152 -0.09 -4.91 -6.48
N GLU A 153 0.34 -4.29 -7.57
CA GLU A 153 -0.07 -4.64 -8.93
C GLU A 153 1.12 -4.82 -9.87
N ALA A 154 1.06 -5.89 -10.65
CA ALA A 154 1.97 -6.13 -11.75
C ALA A 154 1.22 -6.79 -12.91
N ASN A 155 1.50 -6.35 -14.13
CA ASN A 155 0.93 -6.96 -15.31
C ASN A 155 1.74 -8.20 -15.76
N HIS A 156 1.18 -8.93 -16.73
CA HIS A 156 1.79 -10.16 -17.24
C HIS A 156 3.20 -9.94 -17.83
N HIS A 157 3.41 -8.82 -18.52
CA HIS A 157 4.71 -8.50 -19.12
C HIS A 157 5.76 -8.21 -18.04
N HIS A 158 5.41 -7.48 -16.97
CA HIS A 158 6.30 -7.26 -15.83
C HIS A 158 6.77 -8.59 -15.22
N ALA A 159 5.85 -9.55 -15.06
CA ALA A 159 6.17 -10.86 -14.50
C ALA A 159 7.14 -11.66 -15.38
N ILE A 160 6.93 -11.66 -16.72
CA ILE A 160 7.82 -12.33 -17.67
C ILE A 160 9.21 -11.70 -17.67
N ASP A 161 9.28 -10.37 -17.76
CA ASP A 161 10.56 -9.66 -17.85
C ASP A 161 11.35 -9.75 -16.54
N ALA A 162 10.70 -9.58 -15.40
CA ALA A 162 11.32 -9.76 -14.08
C ALA A 162 11.95 -11.17 -13.96
N LYS A 163 11.18 -12.23 -14.27
CA LYS A 163 11.67 -13.60 -14.24
C LYS A 163 12.85 -13.83 -15.19
N ARG A 164 12.75 -13.33 -16.41
CA ARG A 164 13.82 -13.44 -17.41
C ARG A 164 15.11 -12.79 -16.96
N LEU A 165 15.02 -11.73 -16.16
CA LEU A 165 16.15 -11.00 -15.59
C LEU A 165 16.59 -11.53 -14.21
N GLY A 166 15.97 -12.63 -13.73
CA GLY A 166 16.34 -13.32 -12.50
C GLY A 166 15.78 -12.72 -11.23
N LEU A 167 14.74 -11.84 -11.33
CA LEU A 167 14.00 -11.30 -10.21
C LEU A 167 12.68 -12.04 -10.04
N SER A 168 12.39 -12.52 -8.84
CA SER A 168 11.05 -12.96 -8.47
C SER A 168 10.12 -11.77 -8.26
N LEU A 169 8.81 -11.94 -8.54
CA LEU A 169 7.84 -10.87 -8.39
C LEU A 169 6.58 -11.40 -7.69
N ILE A 170 6.12 -10.67 -6.67
CA ILE A 170 4.90 -10.96 -5.93
C ILE A 170 3.96 -9.76 -6.07
N ALA A 171 2.74 -10.00 -6.55
CA ALA A 171 1.67 -9.01 -6.63
C ALA A 171 0.59 -9.38 -5.60
N ALA A 172 0.41 -8.54 -4.59
CA ALA A 172 -0.40 -8.84 -3.41
C ALA A 172 -1.70 -8.02 -3.31
N GLY A 173 -1.99 -7.20 -4.32
CA GLY A 173 -3.15 -6.32 -4.38
C GLY A 173 -2.84 -4.88 -3.94
N HIS A 174 -3.38 -3.92 -4.69
CA HIS A 174 -3.17 -2.49 -4.47
C HIS A 174 -3.59 -2.10 -3.06
N TYR A 175 -4.87 -2.26 -2.76
CA TYR A 175 -5.44 -1.99 -1.45
C TYR A 175 -4.68 -2.70 -0.30
N ALA A 176 -4.36 -3.98 -0.47
CA ALA A 176 -3.74 -4.76 0.59
C ALA A 176 -2.32 -4.28 0.94
N THR A 177 -1.59 -3.74 -0.02
CA THR A 177 -0.24 -3.22 0.21
C THR A 177 -0.22 -1.80 0.78
N GLU A 178 -1.32 -1.06 0.66
CA GLU A 178 -1.44 0.33 1.14
C GLU A 178 -2.23 0.45 2.45
N PHE A 179 -3.32 -0.29 2.59
CA PHE A 179 -4.22 -0.15 3.74
C PHE A 179 -3.55 -0.25 5.11
N PRO A 180 -2.51 -1.08 5.35
CA PRO A 180 -1.85 -1.16 6.65
C PRO A 180 -1.32 0.18 7.18
N VAL A 181 -1.03 1.18 6.32
CA VAL A 181 -0.58 2.50 6.74
C VAL A 181 -1.66 3.27 7.54
N THR A 182 -2.94 2.98 7.33
CA THR A 182 -4.04 3.68 8.01
C THR A 182 -3.92 3.58 9.52
N ALA A 183 -3.57 2.41 10.04
CA ALA A 183 -3.35 2.20 11.48
C ALA A 183 -2.12 2.99 11.99
N ALA A 184 -1.05 3.05 11.20
CA ALA A 184 0.17 3.78 11.55
C ALA A 184 -0.08 5.30 11.56
N VAL A 185 -0.79 5.83 10.56
CA VAL A 185 -1.17 7.25 10.50
C VAL A 185 -2.10 7.60 11.66
N ALA A 186 -3.12 6.78 11.94
CA ALA A 186 -4.02 7.00 13.06
C ALA A 186 -3.28 7.01 14.41
N ALA A 187 -2.31 6.11 14.61
CA ALA A 187 -1.48 6.09 15.81
C ALA A 187 -0.63 7.37 15.95
N LYS A 188 -0.01 7.83 14.84
CA LYS A 188 0.76 9.08 14.83
C LYS A 188 -0.11 10.30 15.13
N LEU A 189 -1.30 10.37 14.54
CA LEU A 189 -2.25 11.47 14.80
C LEU A 189 -2.70 11.50 16.26
N ARG A 190 -3.08 10.36 16.83
CA ARG A 190 -3.45 10.25 18.25
C ARG A 190 -2.33 10.66 19.20
N ALA A 191 -1.09 10.33 18.85
CA ALA A 191 0.07 10.71 19.66
C ALA A 191 0.41 12.21 19.57
N ALA A 192 0.28 12.79 18.37
CA ALA A 192 0.61 14.20 18.12
C ALA A 192 -0.50 15.17 18.51
N LEU A 193 -1.76 14.73 18.44
CA LEU A 193 -2.96 15.55 18.66
C LEU A 193 -3.93 14.80 19.60
N PRO A 194 -3.57 14.65 20.87
CA PRO A 194 -4.33 13.83 21.84
C PRO A 194 -5.74 14.37 22.12
N GLU A 195 -6.01 15.63 21.77
CA GLU A 195 -7.32 16.26 21.89
C GLU A 195 -8.30 15.86 20.78
N LEU A 196 -7.81 15.25 19.69
CA LEU A 196 -8.65 14.82 18.57
C LEU A 196 -9.11 13.37 18.73
N GLU A 197 -10.37 13.11 18.44
CA GLU A 197 -10.85 11.76 18.24
C GLU A 197 -10.45 11.30 16.83
N VAL A 198 -9.64 10.26 16.74
CA VAL A 198 -9.16 9.71 15.47
C VAL A 198 -9.73 8.32 15.27
N LEU A 199 -10.58 8.15 14.26
CA LEU A 199 -11.21 6.91 13.86
C LEU A 199 -10.51 6.34 12.61
N VAL A 200 -10.45 5.03 12.50
CA VAL A 200 -10.08 4.34 11.25
C VAL A 200 -11.36 3.87 10.59
N SER A 201 -11.52 4.17 9.29
CA SER A 201 -12.69 3.74 8.54
C SER A 201 -12.79 2.21 8.50
N THR A 202 -14.01 1.71 8.57
CA THR A 202 -14.34 0.29 8.38
C THR A 202 -14.76 0.00 6.94
N GLU A 203 -14.97 1.02 6.13
CA GLU A 203 -15.29 0.94 4.71
C GLU A 203 -14.02 0.71 3.86
N ASN A 204 -14.23 0.12 2.68
CA ASN A 204 -13.16 -0.19 1.72
C ASN A 204 -13.16 0.77 0.53
#